data_ef1cd63965ac23877261423c54db2f61
#
_entry.id   ef1cd63965ac23877261423c54db2f61
#
_cell.length_a   1.000
_cell.length_b   1.000
_cell.length_c   1.000
_cell.angle_alpha   90.00
_cell.angle_beta   90.00
_cell.angle_gamma   90.00
#
_symmetry.space_group_name_H-M   'P 1'
#
loop_
_entity.id
_entity.type
_entity.pdbx_description
1 polymer ?
#
loop_
_entity_poly.entity_id
_entity_poly.type
_entity_poly.pdbx_seq_one_letter_code
_entity_poly.pdbx_strand_id
1 'polypeptide(L)'
;MSDKIDFQSLSFGMRRIGWIRFWVQSILGVVVAAVLLFSNVVNNNEGQLGLAPGLSLTTISLILLLFSLWQGWLIVRTGKALGSNARPTRGQTSKLIKRGIVIDLLGVFFGLIGYQALMGALFIQASSQTTGQLITAQSDIPITGLEILSVLSNTQVIAAHFFGLCFSLWLLRRIYK
;
A
#
# COMPACT_ATOMS: atom_id res chain seq x y z
N MET A 1 -30.63 -23.33 -15.90
CA MET A 1 -30.89 -21.90 -16.02
C MET A 1 -29.55 -21.23 -16.28
N SER A 2 -29.32 -20.73 -17.50
CA SER A 2 -28.10 -20.00 -17.88
C SER A 2 -28.19 -18.63 -17.21
N ASP A 3 -27.40 -18.41 -16.14
CA ASP A 3 -27.21 -17.08 -15.55
C ASP A 3 -26.58 -16.17 -16.62
N LYS A 4 -27.43 -15.43 -17.32
CA LYS A 4 -26.98 -14.35 -18.21
C LYS A 4 -26.31 -13.32 -17.32
N ILE A 5 -24.97 -13.33 -17.32
CA ILE A 5 -24.18 -12.29 -16.64
C ILE A 5 -24.68 -10.94 -17.18
N ASP A 6 -25.18 -10.11 -16.29
CA ASP A 6 -25.52 -8.74 -16.65
C ASP A 6 -24.22 -7.95 -16.87
N PHE A 7 -23.74 -7.99 -18.12
CA PHE A 7 -22.51 -7.31 -18.53
C PHE A 7 -22.56 -5.80 -18.28
N GLN A 8 -23.75 -5.19 -18.31
CA GLN A 8 -23.89 -3.76 -18.04
C GLN A 8 -23.63 -3.46 -16.57
N SER A 9 -24.21 -4.23 -15.66
CA SER A 9 -24.01 -4.02 -14.22
C SER A 9 -22.58 -4.34 -13.80
N LEU A 10 -21.94 -5.34 -14.41
CA LEU A 10 -20.53 -5.66 -14.18
C LEU A 10 -19.61 -4.55 -14.69
N SER A 11 -19.84 -4.04 -15.91
CA SER A 11 -19.09 -2.92 -16.50
C SER A 11 -19.16 -1.66 -15.61
N PHE A 12 -20.37 -1.29 -15.18
CA PHE A 12 -20.57 -0.16 -14.29
C PHE A 12 -19.86 -0.35 -12.94
N GLY A 13 -19.99 -1.55 -12.33
CA GLY A 13 -19.32 -1.90 -11.08
C GLY A 13 -17.80 -1.81 -11.19
N MET A 14 -17.20 -2.37 -12.24
CA MET A 14 -15.74 -2.32 -12.46
C MET A 14 -15.23 -0.89 -12.66
N ARG A 15 -15.95 -0.07 -13.39
CA ARG A 15 -15.59 1.35 -13.59
C ARG A 15 -15.64 2.14 -12.29
N ARG A 16 -16.75 2.03 -11.54
CA ARG A 16 -16.93 2.77 -10.28
C ARG A 16 -15.92 2.34 -9.22
N ILE A 17 -15.81 1.04 -8.97
CA ILE A 17 -14.90 0.49 -7.96
C ILE A 17 -13.43 0.70 -8.36
N GLY A 18 -13.09 0.52 -9.63
CA GLY A 18 -11.74 0.79 -10.12
C GLY A 18 -11.31 2.25 -9.91
N TRP A 19 -12.20 3.23 -10.12
CA TRP A 19 -11.94 4.63 -9.84
C TRP A 19 -11.83 4.94 -8.34
N ILE A 20 -12.73 4.38 -7.51
CA ILE A 20 -12.65 4.55 -6.04
C ILE A 20 -11.32 3.99 -5.54
N ARG A 21 -10.97 2.76 -5.95
CA ARG A 21 -9.68 2.13 -5.62
C ARG A 21 -8.51 3.03 -6.00
N PHE A 22 -8.50 3.50 -7.25
CA PHE A 22 -7.41 4.35 -7.77
C PHE A 22 -7.23 5.62 -6.92
N TRP A 23 -8.30 6.35 -6.62
CA TRP A 23 -8.20 7.57 -5.84
C TRP A 23 -7.80 7.32 -4.38
N VAL A 24 -8.38 6.32 -3.72
CA VAL A 24 -8.02 5.97 -2.34
C VAL A 24 -6.52 5.63 -2.25
N GLN A 25 -6.03 4.76 -3.13
CA GLN A 25 -4.62 4.37 -3.15
C GLN A 25 -3.70 5.54 -3.55
N SER A 26 -4.13 6.43 -4.46
CA SER A 26 -3.35 7.60 -4.87
C SER A 26 -3.17 8.59 -3.72
N ILE A 27 -4.25 8.92 -2.99
CA ILE A 27 -4.18 9.85 -1.87
C ILE A 27 -3.24 9.30 -0.78
N LEU A 28 -3.42 8.05 -0.39
CA LEU A 28 -2.58 7.41 0.62
C LEU A 28 -1.12 7.30 0.13
N GLY A 29 -0.90 6.95 -1.14
CA GLY A 29 0.42 6.83 -1.74
C GLY A 29 1.19 8.16 -1.80
N VAL A 30 0.51 9.28 -2.08
CA VAL A 30 1.12 10.61 -2.08
C VAL A 30 1.61 10.98 -0.68
N VAL A 31 0.81 10.71 0.35
CA VAL A 31 1.21 10.96 1.75
C VAL A 31 2.47 10.15 2.09
N VAL A 32 2.49 8.86 1.76
CA VAL A 32 3.65 7.99 1.99
C VAL A 32 4.89 8.48 1.24
N ALA A 33 4.74 8.83 -0.05
CA ALA A 33 5.83 9.34 -0.87
C ALA A 33 6.42 10.63 -0.30
N ALA A 34 5.58 11.56 0.15
CA ALA A 34 6.01 12.80 0.77
C ALA A 34 6.85 12.53 2.03
N VAL A 35 6.37 11.68 2.95
CA VAL A 35 7.10 11.35 4.18
C VAL A 35 8.44 10.67 3.88
N LEU A 36 8.48 9.71 2.94
CA LEU A 36 9.72 9.02 2.56
C LEU A 36 10.74 9.98 1.92
N LEU A 37 10.28 10.93 1.09
CA LEU A 37 11.16 11.95 0.51
C LEU A 37 11.75 12.85 1.60
N PHE A 38 10.94 13.34 2.54
CA PHE A 38 11.42 14.13 3.67
C PHE A 38 12.37 13.34 4.55
N SER A 39 12.05 12.09 4.86
CA SER A 39 12.91 11.20 5.64
C SER A 39 14.26 10.99 4.98
N ASN A 40 14.29 10.79 3.66
CA ASN A 40 15.55 10.58 2.93
C ASN A 40 16.43 11.84 2.89
N VAL A 41 15.83 13.02 2.73
CA VAL A 41 16.56 14.29 2.72
C VAL A 41 17.18 14.59 4.08
N VAL A 42 16.48 14.30 5.17
CA VAL A 42 16.98 14.54 6.54
C VAL A 42 18.02 13.51 6.95
N ASN A 43 17.83 12.23 6.62
CA ASN A 43 18.77 11.15 6.99
C ASN A 43 20.12 11.21 6.28
N ASN A 44 20.25 11.93 5.16
CA ASN A 44 21.54 12.16 4.53
C ASN A 44 22.49 13.00 5.39
N ASN A 45 21.98 13.69 6.43
CA ASN A 45 22.76 14.54 7.31
C ASN A 45 23.06 13.91 8.69
N GLU A 46 22.34 12.85 9.10
CA GLU A 46 22.54 12.22 10.40
C GLU A 46 22.36 10.69 10.24
N GLY A 47 23.42 9.94 10.49
CA GLY A 47 23.49 8.49 10.32
C GLY A 47 22.55 7.69 11.23
N GLN A 48 21.26 7.72 11.00
CA GLN A 48 20.26 6.90 11.69
C GLN A 48 20.26 5.46 11.12
N LEU A 49 21.23 4.67 11.53
CA LEU A 49 21.43 3.27 11.08
C LEU A 49 20.27 2.31 11.44
N GLY A 50 19.46 2.65 12.47
CA GLY A 50 18.42 1.75 12.98
C GLY A 50 17.14 1.68 12.12
N LEU A 51 16.75 2.76 11.45
CA LEU A 51 15.49 2.83 10.68
C LEU A 51 15.62 2.40 9.22
N ALA A 52 16.84 2.33 8.69
CA ALA A 52 17.11 2.05 7.29
C ALA A 52 16.44 0.77 6.74
N PRO A 53 16.44 -0.38 7.47
CA PRO A 53 15.77 -1.59 6.99
C PRO A 53 14.25 -1.43 6.87
N GLY A 54 13.63 -0.75 7.83
CA GLY A 54 12.19 -0.50 7.82
C GLY A 54 11.77 0.45 6.69
N LEU A 55 12.54 1.52 6.47
CA LEU A 55 12.29 2.49 5.39
C LEU A 55 12.48 1.86 4.01
N SER A 56 13.48 0.99 3.82
CA SER A 56 13.68 0.29 2.54
C SER A 56 12.52 -0.65 2.22
N LEU A 57 11.99 -1.37 3.19
CA LEU A 57 10.81 -2.23 3.03
C LEU A 57 9.53 -1.43 2.75
N THR A 58 9.38 -0.27 3.41
CA THR A 58 8.28 0.67 3.11
C THR A 58 8.38 1.19 1.67
N THR A 59 9.60 1.47 1.20
CA THR A 59 9.84 1.90 -0.19
C THR A 59 9.47 0.80 -1.19
N ILE A 60 9.83 -0.47 -0.92
CA ILE A 60 9.42 -1.61 -1.75
C ILE A 60 7.89 -1.71 -1.79
N SER A 61 7.22 -1.59 -0.64
CA SER A 61 5.76 -1.59 -0.57
C SER A 61 5.15 -0.43 -1.37
N LEU A 62 5.75 0.77 -1.33
CA LEU A 62 5.31 1.92 -2.14
C LEU A 62 5.48 1.67 -3.64
N ILE A 63 6.57 1.03 -4.07
CA ILE A 63 6.76 0.63 -5.47
C ILE A 63 5.65 -0.34 -5.90
N LEU A 64 5.32 -1.33 -5.07
CA LEU A 64 4.21 -2.24 -5.32
C LEU A 64 2.86 -1.50 -5.37
N LEU A 65 2.70 -0.41 -4.61
CA LEU A 65 1.51 0.44 -4.67
C LEU A 65 1.36 1.12 -6.03
N LEU A 66 2.46 1.57 -6.66
CA LEU A 66 2.42 2.11 -8.01
C LEU A 66 1.94 1.07 -9.03
N PHE A 67 2.40 -0.19 -8.90
CA PHE A 67 1.89 -1.29 -9.73
C PHE A 67 0.40 -1.57 -9.44
N SER A 68 -0.03 -1.47 -8.19
CA SER A 68 -1.44 -1.61 -7.81
C SER A 68 -2.31 -0.49 -8.39
N LEU A 69 -1.82 0.75 -8.40
CA LEU A 69 -2.49 1.88 -9.07
C LEU A 69 -2.67 1.63 -10.56
N TRP A 70 -1.62 1.16 -11.24
CA TRP A 70 -1.72 0.78 -12.64
C TRP A 70 -2.78 -0.31 -12.85
N GLN A 71 -2.81 -1.33 -11.99
CA GLN A 71 -3.85 -2.36 -12.04
C GLN A 71 -5.27 -1.77 -11.85
N GLY A 72 -5.44 -0.81 -10.96
CA GLY A 72 -6.69 -0.08 -10.78
C GLY A 72 -7.16 0.60 -12.08
N TRP A 73 -6.25 1.28 -12.77
CA TRP A 73 -6.52 1.89 -14.06
C TRP A 73 -6.88 0.84 -15.14
N LEU A 74 -6.18 -0.29 -15.19
CA LEU A 74 -6.49 -1.38 -16.11
C LEU A 74 -7.88 -1.99 -15.84
N ILE A 75 -8.30 -2.09 -14.58
CA ILE A 75 -9.66 -2.52 -14.20
C ILE A 75 -10.70 -1.56 -14.75
N VAL A 76 -10.49 -0.24 -14.64
CA VAL A 76 -11.39 0.77 -15.23
C VAL A 76 -11.46 0.64 -16.75
N ARG A 77 -10.30 0.48 -17.41
CA ARG A 77 -10.21 0.31 -18.87
C ARG A 77 -10.95 -0.97 -19.32
N THR A 78 -10.75 -2.07 -18.60
CA THR A 78 -11.44 -3.36 -18.87
C THR A 78 -12.94 -3.22 -18.64
N GLY A 79 -13.37 -2.48 -17.60
CA GLY A 79 -14.77 -2.18 -17.35
C GLY A 79 -15.42 -1.39 -18.50
N LYS A 80 -14.68 -0.45 -19.12
CA LYS A 80 -15.14 0.27 -20.32
C LYS A 80 -15.27 -0.68 -21.52
N ALA A 81 -14.30 -1.57 -21.73
CA ALA A 81 -14.32 -2.55 -22.83
C ALA A 81 -15.46 -3.57 -22.73
N LEU A 82 -15.88 -3.95 -21.51
CA LEU A 82 -17.05 -4.81 -21.29
C LEU A 82 -18.36 -4.21 -21.79
N GLY A 83 -18.46 -2.89 -21.82
CA GLY A 83 -19.61 -2.15 -22.35
C GLY A 83 -19.57 -1.91 -23.89
N SER A 84 -18.49 -2.35 -24.58
CA SER A 84 -18.29 -2.18 -26.02
C SER A 84 -18.36 -3.51 -26.77
N ASN A 85 -18.24 -3.47 -28.12
CA ASN A 85 -18.22 -4.66 -28.96
C ASN A 85 -16.97 -5.55 -28.77
N ALA A 86 -15.85 -4.97 -28.26
CA ALA A 86 -14.60 -5.68 -27.98
C ALA A 86 -14.60 -6.24 -26.53
N ARG A 87 -15.55 -7.10 -26.21
CA ARG A 87 -15.73 -7.63 -24.84
C ARG A 87 -14.61 -8.60 -24.46
N PRO A 88 -13.82 -8.29 -23.39
CA PRO A 88 -12.87 -9.26 -22.85
C PRO A 88 -13.59 -10.48 -22.27
N THR A 89 -12.95 -11.64 -22.35
CA THR A 89 -13.50 -12.87 -21.80
C THR A 89 -13.54 -12.83 -20.27
N ARG A 90 -14.43 -13.60 -19.65
CA ARG A 90 -14.53 -13.77 -18.19
C ARG A 90 -13.17 -14.20 -17.60
N GLY A 91 -12.47 -15.10 -18.28
CA GLY A 91 -11.16 -15.58 -17.86
C GLY A 91 -10.08 -14.47 -17.87
N GLN A 92 -10.06 -13.64 -18.92
CA GLN A 92 -9.12 -12.50 -18.99
C GLN A 92 -9.38 -11.48 -17.89
N THR A 93 -10.65 -11.12 -17.65
CA THR A 93 -11.04 -10.19 -16.60
C THR A 93 -10.68 -10.73 -15.21
N SER A 94 -10.98 -12.01 -14.93
CA SER A 94 -10.63 -12.66 -13.68
C SER A 94 -9.11 -12.71 -13.46
N LYS A 95 -8.34 -13.06 -14.50
CA LYS A 95 -6.86 -13.10 -14.44
C LYS A 95 -6.27 -11.73 -14.13
N LEU A 96 -6.82 -10.64 -14.69
CA LEU A 96 -6.41 -9.28 -14.38
C LEU A 96 -6.62 -8.98 -12.89
N ILE A 97 -7.81 -9.25 -12.34
CA ILE A 97 -8.12 -8.96 -10.94
C ILE A 97 -7.27 -9.81 -10.00
N LYS A 98 -7.05 -11.10 -10.29
CA LYS A 98 -6.18 -11.97 -9.51
C LYS A 98 -4.74 -11.46 -9.43
N ARG A 99 -4.20 -10.91 -10.53
CA ARG A 99 -2.88 -10.25 -10.51
C ARG A 99 -2.85 -9.06 -9.56
N GLY A 100 -3.89 -8.23 -9.55
CA GLY A 100 -4.02 -7.13 -8.61
C GLY A 100 -4.03 -7.60 -7.15
N ILE A 101 -4.74 -8.70 -6.85
CA ILE A 101 -4.78 -9.31 -5.52
C ILE A 101 -3.37 -9.74 -5.08
N VAL A 102 -2.59 -10.39 -5.96
CA VAL A 102 -1.23 -10.82 -5.63
C VAL A 102 -0.32 -9.62 -5.36
N ILE A 103 -0.40 -8.56 -6.16
CA ILE A 103 0.39 -7.34 -5.96
C ILE A 103 0.04 -6.69 -4.62
N ASP A 104 -1.24 -6.55 -4.30
CA ASP A 104 -1.68 -5.96 -3.04
C ASP A 104 -1.28 -6.82 -1.84
N LEU A 105 -1.36 -8.16 -1.96
CA LEU A 105 -0.94 -9.08 -0.90
C LEU A 105 0.57 -8.97 -0.62
N LEU A 106 1.39 -8.90 -1.67
CA LEU A 106 2.83 -8.67 -1.53
C LEU A 106 3.12 -7.29 -0.91
N GLY A 107 2.37 -6.26 -1.30
CA GLY A 107 2.48 -4.93 -0.71
C GLY A 107 2.16 -4.91 0.79
N VAL A 108 1.08 -5.58 1.22
CA VAL A 108 0.75 -5.76 2.64
C VAL A 108 1.88 -6.52 3.36
N PHE A 109 2.40 -7.60 2.76
CA PHE A 109 3.45 -8.41 3.35
C PHE A 109 4.73 -7.59 3.62
N PHE A 110 5.26 -6.90 2.61
CA PHE A 110 6.45 -6.07 2.78
C PHE A 110 6.19 -4.88 3.71
N GLY A 111 4.99 -4.28 3.66
CA GLY A 111 4.60 -3.23 4.58
C GLY A 111 4.59 -3.70 6.03
N LEU A 112 4.04 -4.89 6.33
CA LEU A 112 4.02 -5.44 7.68
C LEU A 112 5.42 -5.73 8.21
N ILE A 113 6.32 -6.30 7.40
CA ILE A 113 7.71 -6.52 7.81
C ILE A 113 8.41 -5.18 8.04
N GLY A 114 8.19 -4.19 7.17
CA GLY A 114 8.71 -2.84 7.34
C GLY A 114 8.21 -2.17 8.62
N TYR A 115 6.92 -2.33 8.94
CA TYR A 115 6.35 -1.84 10.20
C TYR A 115 7.02 -2.46 11.41
N GLN A 116 7.20 -3.78 11.43
CA GLN A 116 7.88 -4.47 12.54
C GLN A 116 9.33 -4.01 12.71
N ALA A 117 10.05 -3.79 11.60
CA ALA A 117 11.41 -3.28 11.64
C ALA A 117 11.49 -1.85 12.20
N LEU A 118 10.59 -0.96 11.76
CA LEU A 118 10.50 0.43 12.27
C LEU A 118 10.16 0.46 13.75
N MET A 119 9.12 -0.27 14.15
CA MET A 119 8.68 -0.31 15.55
C MET A 119 9.73 -0.96 16.46
N GLY A 120 10.41 -2.02 15.99
CA GLY A 120 11.50 -2.64 16.71
C GLY A 120 12.67 -1.68 16.98
N ALA A 121 13.07 -0.92 15.97
CA ALA A 121 14.11 0.11 16.11
C ALA A 121 13.72 1.19 17.11
N LEU A 122 12.49 1.72 17.02
CA LEU A 122 11.98 2.73 17.95
C LEU A 122 11.86 2.20 19.37
N PHE A 123 11.46 0.94 19.54
CA PHE A 123 11.38 0.30 20.84
C PHE A 123 12.77 0.19 21.52
N ILE A 124 13.81 -0.23 20.77
CA ILE A 124 15.19 -0.28 21.27
C ILE A 124 15.64 1.12 21.66
N GLN A 125 15.41 2.14 20.83
CA GLN A 125 15.77 3.51 21.11
C GLN A 125 15.05 4.06 22.35
N ALA A 126 13.75 3.83 22.50
CA ALA A 126 12.98 4.23 23.66
C ALA A 126 13.46 3.54 24.95
N SER A 127 13.82 2.27 24.86
CA SER A 127 14.31 1.49 26.02
C SER A 127 15.69 1.95 26.48
N SER A 128 16.57 2.37 25.57
CA SER A 128 17.89 2.92 25.89
C SER A 128 17.79 4.28 26.60
N GLN A 129 16.86 5.14 26.20
CA GLN A 129 16.63 6.44 26.82
C GLN A 129 16.29 6.35 28.32
N THR A 130 15.46 5.36 28.69
CA THR A 130 15.01 5.20 30.08
C THR A 130 16.14 4.74 31.01
N THR A 131 17.10 3.97 30.51
CA THR A 131 18.21 3.43 31.29
C THR A 131 19.38 4.41 31.38
N GLY A 132 19.67 5.16 30.31
CA GLY A 132 20.78 6.09 30.22
C GLY A 132 20.63 7.35 31.09
N GLN A 133 19.40 7.87 31.22
CA GLN A 133 19.11 9.08 32.02
C GLN A 133 19.39 8.92 33.51
N LEU A 134 19.37 7.69 34.03
CA LEU A 134 19.65 7.42 35.44
C LEU A 134 21.15 7.29 35.76
N ILE A 135 22.01 7.07 34.76
CA ILE A 135 23.42 6.72 34.97
C ILE A 135 24.41 7.73 34.40
N THR A 136 24.08 8.41 33.31
CA THR A 136 24.98 9.38 32.65
C THR A 136 24.20 10.55 32.08
N ALA A 137 24.69 11.78 32.30
CA ALA A 137 24.17 12.99 31.65
C ALA A 137 24.54 13.06 30.15
N GLN A 138 24.53 11.93 29.45
CA GLN A 138 24.88 11.86 28.05
C GLN A 138 23.60 12.01 27.21
N SER A 139 23.62 12.94 26.31
CA SER A 139 22.52 13.33 25.42
C SER A 139 22.10 12.17 24.52
N ASP A 140 21.15 11.36 24.99
CA ASP A 140 20.48 10.39 24.14
C ASP A 140 19.66 11.14 23.08
N ILE A 141 19.78 10.73 21.84
CA ILE A 141 19.05 11.33 20.71
C ILE A 141 17.55 11.06 20.93
N PRO A 142 16.73 12.08 21.18
CA PRO A 142 15.31 11.88 21.43
C PRO A 142 14.62 11.33 20.18
N ILE A 143 13.57 10.52 20.37
CA ILE A 143 12.72 10.07 19.25
C ILE A 143 12.15 11.30 18.54
N THR A 144 12.43 11.40 17.27
CA THR A 144 12.03 12.56 16.45
C THR A 144 10.60 12.40 15.91
N GLY A 145 9.95 13.53 15.65
CA GLY A 145 8.65 13.52 14.98
C GLY A 145 8.71 12.85 13.59
N LEU A 146 9.86 12.89 12.92
CA LEU A 146 10.06 12.25 11.62
C LEU A 146 10.06 10.70 11.71
N GLU A 147 10.61 10.15 12.79
CA GLU A 147 10.58 8.71 13.04
C GLU A 147 9.15 8.21 13.26
N ILE A 148 8.35 8.96 14.02
CA ILE A 148 6.93 8.68 14.24
C ILE A 148 6.15 8.79 12.91
N LEU A 149 6.43 9.83 12.10
CA LEU A 149 5.82 9.99 10.78
C LEU A 149 6.20 8.84 9.83
N SER A 150 7.41 8.29 9.94
CA SER A 150 7.84 7.13 9.14
C SER A 150 7.02 5.90 9.46
N VAL A 151 6.72 5.63 10.73
CA VAL A 151 5.81 4.55 11.14
C VAL A 151 4.39 4.80 10.63
N LEU A 152 3.90 6.04 10.77
CA LEU A 152 2.57 6.41 10.27
C LEU A 152 2.47 6.23 8.76
N SER A 153 3.50 6.63 8.00
CA SER A 153 3.51 6.45 6.54
C SER A 153 3.49 4.98 6.14
N ASN A 154 4.18 4.11 6.90
CA ASN A 154 4.14 2.68 6.67
C ASN A 154 2.74 2.10 6.89
N THR A 155 2.02 2.53 7.94
CA THR A 155 0.63 2.11 8.14
C THR A 155 -0.30 2.59 7.01
N GLN A 156 -0.05 3.77 6.44
CA GLN A 156 -0.83 4.28 5.30
C GLN A 156 -0.63 3.42 4.03
N VAL A 157 0.60 2.96 3.74
CA VAL A 157 0.83 2.09 2.58
C VAL A 157 0.20 0.71 2.77
N ILE A 158 0.24 0.16 3.98
CA ILE A 158 -0.47 -1.09 4.31
C ILE A 158 -1.98 -0.92 4.11
N ALA A 159 -2.56 0.18 4.62
CA ALA A 159 -3.98 0.48 4.44
C ALA A 159 -4.35 0.63 2.96
N ALA A 160 -3.51 1.29 2.14
CA ALA A 160 -3.73 1.43 0.71
C ALA A 160 -3.83 0.07 -0.01
N HIS A 161 -2.91 -0.86 0.28
CA HIS A 161 -2.94 -2.21 -0.26
C HIS A 161 -4.13 -3.02 0.26
N PHE A 162 -4.47 -2.88 1.54
CA PHE A 162 -5.64 -3.54 2.12
C PHE A 162 -6.94 -3.14 1.43
N PHE A 163 -7.15 -1.84 1.17
CA PHE A 163 -8.29 -1.38 0.39
C PHE A 163 -8.25 -1.93 -1.05
N GLY A 164 -7.07 -1.96 -1.68
CA GLY A 164 -6.89 -2.59 -3.00
C GLY A 164 -7.35 -4.05 -3.02
N LEU A 165 -6.96 -4.82 -2.00
CA LEU A 165 -7.36 -6.21 -1.78
C LEU A 165 -8.88 -6.34 -1.64
N CYS A 166 -9.51 -5.55 -0.75
CA CYS A 166 -10.95 -5.59 -0.52
C CYS A 166 -11.74 -5.32 -1.80
N PHE A 167 -11.36 -4.28 -2.56
CA PHE A 167 -12.02 -3.95 -3.83
C PHE A 167 -11.82 -5.04 -4.89
N SER A 168 -10.62 -5.62 -4.98
CA SER A 168 -10.34 -6.71 -5.93
C SER A 168 -11.10 -7.99 -5.60
N LEU A 169 -11.19 -8.37 -4.33
CA LEU A 169 -11.97 -9.53 -3.88
C LEU A 169 -13.47 -9.32 -4.13
N TRP A 170 -13.98 -8.12 -3.87
CA TRP A 170 -15.37 -7.79 -4.16
C TRP A 170 -15.70 -7.91 -5.67
N LEU A 171 -14.80 -7.38 -6.54
CA LEU A 171 -14.96 -7.51 -7.99
C LEU A 171 -14.88 -8.98 -8.43
N LEU A 172 -13.95 -9.74 -7.88
CA LEU A 172 -13.79 -11.16 -8.20
C LEU A 172 -15.06 -11.95 -7.84
N ARG A 173 -15.61 -11.72 -6.64
CA ARG A 173 -16.87 -12.34 -6.22
C ARG A 173 -18.02 -12.03 -7.18
N ARG A 174 -18.07 -10.79 -7.71
CA ARG A 174 -19.12 -10.38 -8.64
C ARG A 174 -19.00 -11.03 -10.02
N ILE A 175 -17.79 -11.38 -10.45
CA ILE A 175 -17.57 -12.09 -11.72
C ILE A 175 -18.04 -13.56 -11.64
N TYR A 176 -17.96 -14.16 -10.46
CA TYR A 176 -18.29 -15.59 -10.27
C TYR A 176 -19.72 -15.82 -9.76
N LYS A 177 -20.47 -14.78 -9.45
CA LYS A 177 -21.91 -14.83 -9.25
C LYS A 177 -22.64 -14.77 -10.60
#